data_17b888ef1817bc0774acc0719c851569
#
_entry.id   17b888ef1817bc0774acc0719c851569
#
_cell.length_a   1.000
_cell.length_b   1.000
_cell.length_c   1.000
_cell.angle_alpha   90.00
_cell.angle_beta   90.00
_cell.angle_gamma   90.00
#
_symmetry.space_group_name_H-M   'P 1'
#
loop_
_entity.id
_entity.type
_entity.pdbx_description
1 polymer ?
#
loop_
_entity_poly.entity_id
_entity_poly.type
_entity_poly.pdbx_seq_one_letter_code
_entity_poly.pdbx_strand_id
1 'polypeptide(L)'
;MAKIEFVGIDEYLEKLNKIGDKTTGLCKRALYDGAAVLADAVRSEVQALPVTDRNTEPQQVLSYERDGLLAGLGIAKMKDDGGVVSTRVDFDGYNRLKSKTYPNGHPNSMIARAINSGTSKRKKNPFMSRAVAKAKAKAESAMSARMDADINEIMK
;
A
#
# COMPACT_ATOMS: atom_id res chain seq x y z
N MET A 1 -49.06 21.85 28.34
CA MET A 1 -48.25 21.33 27.22
C MET A 1 -46.87 21.04 27.73
N ALA A 2 -46.38 19.86 27.54
CA ALA A 2 -45.00 19.53 27.86
C ALA A 2 -44.10 19.99 26.68
N LYS A 3 -43.15 20.88 26.96
CA LYS A 3 -42.11 21.29 25.96
C LYS A 3 -40.90 20.41 26.18
N ILE A 4 -40.49 19.67 25.14
CA ILE A 4 -39.25 18.88 25.16
C ILE A 4 -38.19 19.72 24.43
N GLU A 5 -37.16 20.12 25.18
CA GLU A 5 -35.97 20.78 24.60
C GLU A 5 -34.82 19.78 24.57
N PHE A 6 -34.21 19.63 23.39
CA PHE A 6 -32.96 18.88 23.24
C PHE A 6 -31.79 19.85 23.42
N VAL A 7 -31.12 19.75 24.55
CA VAL A 7 -29.92 20.55 24.85
C VAL A 7 -28.69 19.81 24.31
N GLY A 8 -27.83 20.51 23.61
CA GLY A 8 -26.59 19.98 23.10
C GLY A 8 -26.67 19.39 21.66
N ILE A 9 -27.85 19.37 21.04
CA ILE A 9 -28.01 18.84 19.70
C ILE A 9 -27.30 19.69 18.66
N ASP A 10 -27.27 21.01 18.86
CA ASP A 10 -26.60 21.93 17.93
C ASP A 10 -25.08 21.73 17.96
N GLU A 11 -24.49 21.55 19.13
CA GLU A 11 -23.06 21.24 19.28
C GLU A 11 -22.72 19.88 18.62
N TYR A 12 -23.59 18.89 18.80
CA TYR A 12 -23.41 17.58 18.17
C TYR A 12 -23.50 17.66 16.65
N LEU A 13 -24.47 18.40 16.11
CA LEU A 13 -24.61 18.63 14.67
C LEU A 13 -23.41 19.39 14.08
N GLU A 14 -22.89 20.37 14.82
CA GLU A 14 -21.66 21.08 14.40
C GLU A 14 -20.46 20.14 14.33
N LYS A 15 -20.28 19.26 15.31
CA LYS A 15 -19.23 18.23 15.30
C LYS A 15 -19.40 17.25 14.14
N LEU A 16 -20.61 16.79 13.85
CA LEU A 16 -20.90 15.94 12.70
C LEU A 16 -20.58 16.64 11.36
N ASN A 17 -20.91 17.91 11.22
CA ASN A 17 -20.59 18.69 10.03
C ASN A 17 -19.06 18.83 9.87
N LYS A 18 -18.32 19.07 10.95
CA LYS A 18 -16.84 19.10 10.92
C LYS A 18 -16.25 17.76 10.47
N ILE A 19 -16.84 16.63 10.84
CA ILE A 19 -16.43 15.32 10.35
C ILE A 19 -16.69 15.24 8.85
N GLY A 20 -17.89 15.63 8.39
CA GLY A 20 -18.26 15.64 6.97
C GLY A 20 -17.26 16.42 6.11
N ASP A 21 -16.95 17.64 6.52
CA ASP A 21 -15.99 18.51 5.81
C ASP A 21 -14.57 17.95 5.76
N LYS A 22 -14.19 17.13 6.75
CA LYS A 22 -12.85 16.52 6.87
C LYS A 22 -12.78 15.08 6.37
N THR A 23 -13.87 14.51 5.91
CA THR A 23 -13.98 13.07 5.57
C THR A 23 -12.88 12.61 4.62
N THR A 24 -12.61 13.35 3.55
CA THR A 24 -11.55 13.00 2.60
C THR A 24 -10.17 12.95 3.26
N GLY A 25 -9.87 13.90 4.15
CA GLY A 25 -8.63 13.92 4.92
C GLY A 25 -8.50 12.74 5.89
N LEU A 26 -9.59 12.39 6.58
CA LEU A 26 -9.65 11.22 7.45
C LEU A 26 -9.38 9.93 6.67
N CYS A 27 -10.06 9.76 5.53
CA CYS A 27 -9.87 8.61 4.66
C CYS A 27 -8.43 8.50 4.14
N LYS A 28 -7.82 9.62 3.74
CA LYS A 28 -6.41 9.65 3.27
C LYS A 28 -5.44 9.18 4.35
N ARG A 29 -5.61 9.64 5.60
CA ARG A 29 -4.74 9.21 6.72
C ARG A 29 -4.93 7.73 7.06
N ALA A 30 -6.17 7.27 7.17
CA ALA A 30 -6.47 5.87 7.43
C ALA A 30 -5.92 4.96 6.33
N LEU A 31 -6.13 5.32 5.07
CA LEU A 31 -5.63 4.57 3.92
C LEU A 31 -4.10 4.52 3.88
N TYR A 32 -3.43 5.60 4.27
CA TYR A 32 -1.97 5.62 4.37
C TYR A 32 -1.46 4.63 5.43
N ASP A 33 -2.08 4.59 6.60
CA ASP A 33 -1.71 3.65 7.66
C ASP A 33 -1.92 2.19 7.22
N GLY A 34 -3.02 1.90 6.54
CA GLY A 34 -3.25 0.58 5.92
C GLY A 34 -2.24 0.21 4.85
N ALA A 35 -1.90 1.17 3.98
CA ALA A 35 -0.89 0.98 2.94
C ALA A 35 0.51 0.77 3.53
N ALA A 36 0.85 1.42 4.64
CA ALA A 36 2.11 1.20 5.34
C ALA A 36 2.24 -0.23 5.86
N VAL A 37 1.17 -0.77 6.45
CA VAL A 37 1.13 -2.19 6.88
C VAL A 37 1.33 -3.14 5.70
N LEU A 38 0.68 -2.87 4.57
CA LEU A 38 0.85 -3.67 3.37
C LEU A 38 2.28 -3.56 2.80
N ALA A 39 2.84 -2.36 2.77
CA ALA A 39 4.22 -2.14 2.30
C ALA A 39 5.24 -2.93 3.14
N ASP A 40 5.07 -2.96 4.45
CA ASP A 40 5.93 -3.75 5.35
C ASP A 40 5.82 -5.26 5.08
N ALA A 41 4.61 -5.76 4.84
CA ALA A 41 4.40 -7.15 4.47
C ALA A 41 5.03 -7.49 3.12
N VAL A 42 4.90 -6.62 2.12
CA VAL A 42 5.55 -6.78 0.81
C VAL A 42 7.07 -6.76 0.97
N ARG A 43 7.61 -5.87 1.77
CA ARG A 43 9.05 -5.80 2.08
C ARG A 43 9.56 -7.13 2.66
N SER A 44 8.85 -7.68 3.63
CA SER A 44 9.19 -8.98 4.23
C SER A 44 9.17 -10.11 3.22
N GLU A 45 8.18 -10.16 2.34
CA GLU A 45 8.09 -11.17 1.29
C GLU A 45 9.20 -11.03 0.25
N VAL A 46 9.58 -9.81 -0.13
CA VAL A 46 10.70 -9.55 -1.04
C VAL A 46 12.03 -9.96 -0.39
N GLN A 47 12.24 -9.64 0.88
CA GLN A 47 13.43 -10.07 1.62
C GLN A 47 13.55 -11.60 1.72
N ALA A 48 12.42 -12.30 1.81
CA ALA A 48 12.36 -13.75 1.88
C ALA A 48 12.49 -14.46 0.52
N LEU A 49 12.52 -13.72 -0.60
CA LEU A 49 12.71 -14.32 -1.93
C LEU A 49 14.05 -15.05 -2.01
N PRO A 50 14.07 -16.32 -2.43
CA PRO A 50 15.31 -17.02 -2.69
C PRO A 50 16.06 -16.37 -3.85
N VAL A 51 17.31 -16.03 -3.66
CA VAL A 51 18.15 -15.37 -4.64
C VAL A 51 19.35 -16.20 -5.02
N THR A 52 19.84 -15.97 -6.24
CA THR A 52 21.08 -16.52 -6.76
C THR A 52 21.85 -15.45 -7.50
N ASP A 53 23.16 -15.58 -7.57
CA ASP A 53 24.01 -14.72 -8.38
C ASP A 53 24.38 -15.36 -9.74
N ARG A 54 23.82 -16.53 -10.01
CA ARG A 54 24.06 -17.30 -11.24
C ARG A 54 22.81 -17.28 -12.13
N ASN A 55 23.02 -17.10 -13.45
CA ASN A 55 21.98 -17.36 -14.42
C ASN A 55 21.70 -18.86 -14.44
N THR A 56 20.47 -19.22 -14.09
CA THR A 56 19.99 -20.60 -14.08
C THR A 56 18.76 -20.76 -14.95
N GLU A 57 18.49 -21.95 -15.41
CA GLU A 57 17.21 -22.32 -16.01
C GLU A 57 16.52 -23.36 -15.14
N PRO A 58 15.30 -23.10 -14.65
CA PRO A 58 14.50 -21.89 -14.82
C PRO A 58 15.14 -20.69 -14.11
N GLN A 59 14.91 -19.49 -14.65
CA GLN A 59 15.48 -18.25 -14.12
C GLN A 59 15.00 -18.00 -12.70
N GLN A 60 15.92 -17.83 -11.77
CA GLN A 60 15.66 -17.46 -10.39
C GLN A 60 15.80 -15.94 -10.20
N VAL A 61 15.39 -15.45 -9.01
CA VAL A 61 15.59 -14.05 -8.64
C VAL A 61 17.07 -13.82 -8.41
N LEU A 62 17.61 -12.79 -9.02
CA LEU A 62 19.01 -12.38 -8.83
C LEU A 62 19.10 -11.36 -7.67
N SER A 63 20.25 -11.33 -6.98
CA SER A 63 20.43 -10.45 -5.82
C SER A 63 20.15 -8.99 -6.16
N TYR A 64 20.63 -8.51 -7.30
CA TYR A 64 20.40 -7.12 -7.72
C TYR A 64 18.92 -6.82 -8.07
N GLU A 65 18.15 -7.82 -8.51
CA GLU A 65 16.71 -7.67 -8.75
C GLU A 65 15.98 -7.46 -7.41
N ARG A 66 16.27 -8.30 -6.41
CA ARG A 66 15.73 -8.15 -5.05
C ARG A 66 16.10 -6.81 -4.44
N ASP A 67 17.36 -6.40 -4.55
CA ASP A 67 17.84 -5.13 -4.01
C ASP A 67 17.16 -3.94 -4.69
N GLY A 68 16.95 -4.01 -6.01
CA GLY A 68 16.18 -3.02 -6.75
C GLY A 68 14.72 -2.94 -6.31
N LEU A 69 14.07 -4.07 -6.05
CA LEU A 69 12.71 -4.12 -5.52
C LEU A 69 12.63 -3.49 -4.12
N LEU A 70 13.57 -3.81 -3.24
CA LEU A 70 13.61 -3.23 -1.88
C LEU A 70 13.83 -1.72 -1.91
N ALA A 71 14.70 -1.24 -2.80
CA ALA A 71 14.98 0.17 -2.98
C ALA A 71 13.79 0.94 -3.59
N GLY A 72 13.05 0.30 -4.51
CA GLY A 72 11.94 0.91 -5.24
C GLY A 72 10.58 0.77 -4.57
N LEU A 73 10.47 -0.03 -3.50
CA LEU A 73 9.20 -0.26 -2.82
C LEU A 73 8.71 1.01 -2.12
N GLY A 74 7.50 1.41 -2.44
CA GLY A 74 6.89 2.60 -1.84
C GLY A 74 5.37 2.61 -1.96
N ILE A 75 4.78 3.64 -1.33
CA ILE A 75 3.36 3.93 -1.41
C ILE A 75 3.18 5.03 -2.45
N ALA A 76 2.38 4.76 -3.47
CA ALA A 76 2.09 5.71 -4.52
C ALA A 76 1.32 6.92 -3.98
N LYS A 77 1.46 8.07 -4.66
CA LYS A 77 0.67 9.26 -4.35
C LYS A 77 -0.82 8.93 -4.38
N MET A 78 -1.51 9.38 -3.35
CA MET A 78 -2.96 9.20 -3.26
C MET A 78 -3.68 9.94 -4.37
N LYS A 79 -4.71 9.30 -4.90
CA LYS A 79 -5.66 9.87 -5.86
C LYS A 79 -7.00 10.07 -5.18
N ASP A 80 -7.67 11.12 -5.58
CA ASP A 80 -9.03 11.45 -5.15
C ASP A 80 -9.87 11.68 -6.41
N ASP A 81 -10.67 10.71 -6.72
CA ASP A 81 -11.54 10.72 -7.91
C ASP A 81 -13.00 10.84 -7.47
N GLY A 82 -13.46 12.08 -7.27
CA GLY A 82 -14.84 12.35 -6.89
C GLY A 82 -15.26 11.81 -5.52
N GLY A 83 -14.36 11.85 -4.54
CA GLY A 83 -14.59 11.36 -3.19
C GLY A 83 -14.16 9.89 -2.97
N VAL A 84 -13.71 9.20 -4.01
CA VAL A 84 -13.07 7.89 -3.89
C VAL A 84 -11.56 8.08 -3.75
N VAL A 85 -11.06 7.87 -2.54
CA VAL A 85 -9.61 7.96 -2.27
C VAL A 85 -8.96 6.61 -2.49
N SER A 86 -7.90 6.58 -3.25
CA SER A 86 -7.13 5.37 -3.54
C SER A 86 -5.62 5.60 -3.48
N THR A 87 -4.90 4.56 -3.13
CA THR A 87 -3.44 4.48 -3.25
C THR A 87 -3.04 3.05 -3.58
N ARG A 88 -1.77 2.83 -3.83
CA ARG A 88 -1.22 1.50 -4.07
C ARG A 88 0.19 1.39 -3.50
N VAL A 89 0.55 0.17 -3.15
CA VAL A 89 1.94 -0.20 -2.87
C VAL A 89 2.53 -0.72 -4.17
N ASP A 90 3.62 -0.14 -4.62
CA ASP A 90 4.22 -0.43 -5.92
C ASP A 90 5.75 -0.33 -5.84
N PHE A 91 6.40 -0.74 -6.93
CA PHE A 91 7.85 -0.69 -7.07
C PHE A 91 8.21 0.35 -8.13
N ASP A 92 8.87 1.42 -7.70
CA ASP A 92 9.34 2.49 -8.56
C ASP A 92 10.81 2.32 -8.94
N GLY A 93 11.27 3.09 -9.90
CA GLY A 93 12.66 3.11 -10.34
C GLY A 93 13.07 1.91 -11.19
N TYR A 94 14.39 1.77 -11.32
CA TYR A 94 15.04 0.81 -12.21
C TYR A 94 16.10 0.04 -11.45
N ASN A 95 16.31 -1.23 -11.84
CA ASN A 95 17.45 -1.98 -11.34
C ASN A 95 18.75 -1.57 -12.08
N ARG A 96 19.89 -2.07 -11.62
CA ARG A 96 21.20 -1.73 -12.18
C ARG A 96 21.52 -2.39 -13.53
N LEU A 97 20.74 -3.39 -13.96
CA LEU A 97 21.00 -4.11 -15.20
C LEU A 97 20.49 -3.32 -16.40
N LYS A 98 21.41 -2.79 -17.17
CA LYS A 98 21.10 -2.07 -18.41
C LYS A 98 21.13 -3.02 -19.59
N SER A 99 20.26 -2.78 -20.55
CA SER A 99 20.22 -3.48 -21.82
C SER A 99 19.96 -2.51 -22.96
N LYS A 100 20.07 -2.99 -24.20
CA LYS A 100 19.77 -2.16 -25.38
C LYS A 100 18.33 -1.63 -25.36
N THR A 101 17.39 -2.45 -24.89
CA THR A 101 15.96 -2.08 -24.76
C THR A 101 15.72 -1.20 -23.53
N TYR A 102 16.49 -1.39 -22.46
CA TYR A 102 16.35 -0.68 -21.19
C TYR A 102 17.67 -0.02 -20.79
N PRO A 103 18.06 1.10 -21.42
CA PRO A 103 19.37 1.73 -21.22
C PRO A 103 19.55 2.31 -19.80
N ASN A 104 18.44 2.61 -19.10
CA ASN A 104 18.44 3.09 -17.72
C ASN A 104 18.32 1.98 -16.67
N GLY A 105 18.24 0.72 -17.09
CA GLY A 105 17.95 -0.44 -16.26
C GLY A 105 16.52 -0.96 -16.46
N HIS A 106 16.28 -2.19 -16.05
CA HIS A 106 14.93 -2.76 -16.11
C HIS A 106 14.02 -2.12 -15.05
N PRO A 107 12.77 -1.73 -15.40
CA PRO A 107 11.82 -1.19 -14.42
C PRO A 107 11.55 -2.19 -13.30
N ASN A 108 11.63 -1.75 -12.06
CA ASN A 108 11.37 -2.61 -10.88
C ASN A 108 9.94 -3.19 -10.88
N SER A 109 8.96 -2.42 -11.34
CA SER A 109 7.56 -2.89 -11.48
C SER A 109 7.44 -4.05 -12.47
N MET A 110 8.20 -4.04 -13.56
CA MET A 110 8.25 -5.14 -14.52
C MET A 110 8.88 -6.40 -13.91
N ILE A 111 9.97 -6.24 -13.18
CA ILE A 111 10.64 -7.35 -12.49
C ILE A 111 9.72 -7.96 -11.42
N ALA A 112 9.08 -7.14 -10.61
CA ALA A 112 8.11 -7.59 -9.61
C ALA A 112 6.98 -8.41 -10.24
N ARG A 113 6.43 -7.95 -11.36
CA ARG A 113 5.40 -8.67 -12.11
C ARG A 113 5.91 -10.00 -12.66
N ALA A 114 7.11 -10.02 -13.23
CA ALA A 114 7.72 -11.23 -13.77
C ALA A 114 7.97 -12.29 -12.68
N ILE A 115 8.37 -11.89 -11.49
CA ILE A 115 8.55 -12.79 -10.35
C ILE A 115 7.19 -13.28 -9.84
N ASN A 116 6.25 -12.37 -9.63
CA ASN A 116 4.94 -12.70 -9.04
C ASN A 116 4.11 -13.63 -9.92
N SER A 117 4.07 -13.38 -11.21
CA SER A 117 3.22 -14.12 -12.16
C SER A 117 3.97 -15.22 -12.92
N GLY A 118 5.28 -15.18 -12.92
CA GLY A 118 6.12 -16.04 -13.74
C GLY A 118 6.18 -15.60 -15.20
N THR A 119 7.08 -16.22 -15.95
CA THR A 119 7.24 -16.04 -17.40
C THR A 119 7.55 -17.40 -18.03
N SER A 120 7.71 -17.45 -19.37
CA SER A 120 8.14 -18.68 -20.04
C SER A 120 9.47 -19.23 -19.54
N LYS A 121 10.33 -18.38 -18.97
CA LYS A 121 11.67 -18.75 -18.46
C LYS A 121 11.77 -18.73 -16.93
N ARG A 122 10.83 -18.10 -16.25
CA ARG A 122 10.84 -17.89 -14.79
C ARG A 122 9.65 -18.56 -14.13
N LYS A 123 9.90 -19.39 -13.12
CA LYS A 123 8.85 -19.99 -12.31
C LYS A 123 8.11 -18.91 -11.51
N LYS A 124 6.78 -19.03 -11.44
CA LYS A 124 5.91 -18.17 -10.65
C LYS A 124 6.26 -18.23 -9.16
N ASN A 125 6.37 -17.06 -8.53
CA ASN A 125 6.48 -16.91 -7.08
C ASN A 125 5.55 -15.77 -6.64
N PRO A 126 4.31 -16.07 -6.19
CA PRO A 126 3.27 -15.07 -5.94
C PRO A 126 3.47 -14.35 -4.60
N PHE A 127 4.60 -13.69 -4.43
CA PHE A 127 4.96 -12.98 -3.18
C PHE A 127 4.01 -11.83 -2.84
N MET A 128 3.48 -11.11 -3.84
CA MET A 128 2.51 -10.04 -3.62
C MET A 128 1.20 -10.59 -3.04
N SER A 129 0.70 -11.71 -3.59
CA SER A 129 -0.52 -12.35 -3.09
C SER A 129 -0.36 -12.84 -1.65
N ARG A 130 0.81 -13.39 -1.31
CA ARG A 130 1.12 -13.78 0.07
C ARG A 130 1.19 -12.59 1.01
N ALA A 131 1.81 -11.49 0.58
CA ALA A 131 1.88 -10.25 1.36
C ALA A 131 0.49 -9.69 1.65
N VAL A 132 -0.38 -9.62 0.63
CA VAL A 132 -1.77 -9.17 0.78
C VAL A 132 -2.53 -10.06 1.76
N ALA A 133 -2.44 -11.38 1.62
CA ALA A 133 -3.13 -12.32 2.52
C ALA A 133 -2.68 -12.16 3.97
N LYS A 134 -1.39 -11.97 4.21
CA LYS A 134 -0.83 -11.76 5.56
C LYS A 134 -1.20 -10.41 6.16
N ALA A 135 -1.25 -9.37 5.35
CA ALA A 135 -1.43 -8.00 5.81
C ALA A 135 -2.89 -7.56 5.93
N LYS A 136 -3.82 -8.20 5.22
CA LYS A 136 -5.21 -7.73 5.06
C LYS A 136 -5.88 -7.35 6.39
N ALA A 137 -5.97 -8.28 7.32
CA ALA A 137 -6.65 -8.06 8.59
C ALA A 137 -5.96 -6.96 9.42
N LYS A 138 -4.62 -6.94 9.44
CA LYS A 138 -3.85 -5.94 10.17
C LYS A 138 -3.96 -4.56 9.54
N ALA A 139 -3.98 -4.47 8.21
CA ALA A 139 -4.18 -3.22 7.49
C ALA A 139 -5.58 -2.65 7.75
N GLU A 140 -6.62 -3.48 7.68
CA GLU A 140 -8.00 -3.08 8.00
C GLU A 140 -8.12 -2.59 9.45
N SER A 141 -7.50 -3.29 10.41
CA SER A 141 -7.42 -2.86 11.81
C SER A 141 -6.71 -1.52 11.98
N ALA A 142 -5.61 -1.30 11.29
CA ALA A 142 -4.87 -0.03 11.36
C ALA A 142 -5.69 1.13 10.78
N MET A 143 -6.41 0.91 9.68
CA MET A 143 -7.31 1.89 9.10
C MET A 143 -8.46 2.25 10.05
N SER A 144 -9.12 1.26 10.65
CA SER A 144 -10.19 1.47 11.62
C SER A 144 -9.71 2.23 12.83
N ALA A 145 -8.58 1.83 13.41
CA ALA A 145 -8.00 2.49 14.58
C ALA A 145 -7.66 3.97 14.30
N ARG A 146 -7.16 4.26 13.10
CA ARG A 146 -6.86 5.64 12.69
C ARG A 146 -8.13 6.46 12.54
N MET A 147 -9.16 5.92 11.87
CA MET A 147 -10.45 6.58 11.73
C MET A 147 -11.08 6.88 13.08
N ASP A 148 -11.11 5.90 13.98
CA ASP A 148 -11.68 6.06 15.33
C ASP A 148 -10.94 7.13 16.13
N ALA A 149 -9.61 7.15 16.09
CA ALA A 149 -8.79 8.14 16.76
C ALA A 149 -9.06 9.57 16.24
N ASP A 150 -9.10 9.73 14.92
CA ASP A 150 -9.32 11.01 14.26
C ASP A 150 -10.75 11.53 14.51
N ILE A 151 -11.77 10.64 14.47
CA ILE A 151 -13.16 10.99 14.78
C ILE A 151 -13.30 11.39 16.24
N ASN A 152 -12.72 10.63 17.16
CA ASN A 152 -12.76 10.92 18.59
C ASN A 152 -12.11 12.27 18.92
N GLU A 153 -11.05 12.64 18.21
CA GLU A 153 -10.40 13.95 18.37
C GLU A 153 -11.32 15.09 17.94
N ILE A 154 -12.07 14.92 16.85
CA ILE A 154 -13.04 15.94 16.37
C ILE A 154 -14.24 16.05 17.32
N MET A 155 -14.64 14.94 17.95
CA MET A 155 -15.81 14.88 18.83
C MET A 155 -15.53 15.39 20.27
N LYS A 156 -14.27 15.60 20.63
CA LYS A 156 -13.89 16.27 21.90
C LYS A 156 -14.26 17.75 21.90
#